data_8495ad68686f95dc9cb182c2b6a8f55e
#
_entry.id   8495ad68686f95dc9cb182c2b6a8f55e
#
_cell.length_a   1.000
_cell.length_b   1.000
_cell.length_c   1.000
_cell.angle_alpha   90.00
_cell.angle_beta   90.00
_cell.angle_gamma   90.00
#
_symmetry.space_group_name_H-M   'P 1'
#
loop_
_entity.id
_entity.type
_entity.pdbx_description
1 polymer ?
#
loop_
_entity_poly.entity_id
_entity_poly.type
_entity_poly.pdbx_seq_one_letter_code
_entity_poly.pdbx_strand_id
1 'polypeptide(L)'
;MKEWKHLTFDQRKVIASGISHNYKLKEIAEAIGFDPTSISKEVKRNRASFTIGKNITDCKRINRWPYVCTGCNKKYNNQCFFTKYKYDARSAQNKADINLISSRKGLDIDSDEFKKLDKIIKDGIDNKKSIYQITIENKNEINKSITSIYRYINNGYLTTKRIDLPYAVTYKKRKHKDKYDYSNNIIDRTGHTYLDFLAYLHKHPGVYVWQLDFLGSIKTDTNNILSFILPNLQFVLLDLIKNPNQEKVVTFFDDLEERIGTNAFIELIPVILTDRDPNFTDIDGICFSKITGEERCKLFFCNSYVSSQKPNVENMNKQLRLFFPKGKTIDTYKKQDIKNINETLLNRPLKSLDGYTPKDAFIKVFDEELFGKLF
;
A
#
# COMPACT_ATOMS: atom_id res chain seq x y z
N MET A 1 -4.80 5.19 -37.00
CA MET A 1 -3.37 4.98 -36.62
C MET A 1 -3.06 3.49 -36.63
N LYS A 2 -1.99 3.04 -37.36
CA LYS A 2 -1.58 1.61 -37.31
C LYS A 2 -1.04 1.32 -35.92
N GLU A 3 -1.74 0.48 -35.15
CA GLU A 3 -1.20 -0.06 -33.90
C GLU A 3 0.08 -0.86 -34.17
N TRP A 4 1.19 -0.41 -33.60
CA TRP A 4 2.45 -1.13 -33.65
C TRP A 4 2.40 -2.31 -32.66
N LYS A 5 2.15 -3.52 -33.14
CA LYS A 5 2.12 -4.72 -32.31
C LYS A 5 3.52 -5.33 -32.22
N HIS A 6 3.99 -5.55 -30.99
CA HIS A 6 5.20 -6.35 -30.76
C HIS A 6 4.89 -7.84 -30.86
N LEU A 7 5.86 -8.62 -31.35
CA LEU A 7 5.74 -10.09 -31.40
C LEU A 7 5.64 -10.66 -29.98
N THR A 8 4.67 -11.54 -29.78
CA THR A 8 4.51 -12.29 -28.53
C THR A 8 5.46 -13.50 -28.49
N PHE A 9 5.62 -14.09 -27.31
CA PHE A 9 6.43 -15.31 -27.16
C PHE A 9 5.87 -16.48 -27.99
N ASP A 10 4.55 -16.64 -28.07
CA ASP A 10 3.93 -17.71 -28.85
C ASP A 10 4.14 -17.49 -30.35
N GLN A 11 4.07 -16.27 -30.84
CA GLN A 11 4.42 -15.95 -32.23
C GLN A 11 5.90 -16.25 -32.53
N ARG A 12 6.80 -16.00 -31.57
CA ARG A 12 8.22 -16.38 -31.70
C ARG A 12 8.42 -17.91 -31.75
N LYS A 13 7.59 -18.67 -30.99
CA LYS A 13 7.59 -20.14 -31.11
C LYS A 13 7.17 -20.61 -32.52
N VAL A 14 6.14 -20.00 -33.11
CA VAL A 14 5.69 -20.29 -34.45
C VAL A 14 6.80 -20.00 -35.46
N ILE A 15 7.50 -18.86 -35.34
CA ILE A 15 8.66 -18.52 -36.17
C ILE A 15 9.75 -19.59 -36.04
N ALA A 16 10.12 -19.98 -34.80
CA ALA A 16 11.16 -20.99 -34.58
C ALA A 16 10.78 -22.35 -35.15
N SER A 17 9.53 -22.77 -34.99
CA SER A 17 8.98 -24.00 -35.55
C SER A 17 8.99 -23.96 -37.09
N GLY A 18 8.49 -22.89 -37.69
CA GLY A 18 8.48 -22.73 -39.16
C GLY A 18 9.89 -22.75 -39.76
N ILE A 19 10.87 -22.14 -39.11
CA ILE A 19 12.27 -22.21 -39.51
C ILE A 19 12.80 -23.64 -39.43
N SER A 20 12.48 -24.40 -38.37
CA SER A 20 12.95 -25.79 -38.22
C SER A 20 12.38 -26.71 -39.26
N HIS A 21 11.16 -26.45 -39.75
CA HIS A 21 10.49 -27.21 -40.81
C HIS A 21 10.77 -26.66 -42.22
N ASN A 22 11.69 -25.70 -42.38
CA ASN A 22 12.07 -25.08 -43.64
C ASN A 22 10.93 -24.35 -44.38
N TYR A 23 9.93 -23.81 -43.66
CA TYR A 23 8.84 -23.03 -44.26
C TYR A 23 9.37 -21.73 -44.87
N LYS A 24 8.67 -21.28 -45.94
CA LYS A 24 8.99 -19.99 -46.56
C LYS A 24 8.62 -18.85 -45.65
N LEU A 25 9.34 -17.73 -45.78
CA LEU A 25 9.09 -16.52 -44.99
C LEU A 25 7.63 -16.06 -45.07
N LYS A 26 7.00 -16.17 -46.24
CA LYS A 26 5.62 -15.77 -46.49
C LYS A 26 4.60 -16.61 -45.70
N GLU A 27 4.83 -17.93 -45.68
CA GLU A 27 3.97 -18.89 -44.99
C GLU A 27 3.96 -18.63 -43.46
N ILE A 28 5.13 -18.35 -42.88
CA ILE A 28 5.24 -18.02 -41.47
C ILE A 28 4.57 -16.65 -41.17
N ALA A 29 4.74 -15.69 -42.07
CA ALA A 29 4.15 -14.37 -41.94
C ALA A 29 2.62 -14.39 -41.94
N GLU A 30 2.05 -15.18 -42.87
CA GLU A 30 0.60 -15.41 -42.95
C GLU A 30 0.05 -16.09 -41.69
N ALA A 31 0.77 -17.13 -41.20
CA ALA A 31 0.35 -17.88 -40.01
C ALA A 31 0.25 -17.03 -38.74
N ILE A 32 1.04 -15.95 -38.59
CA ILE A 32 1.04 -15.10 -37.38
C ILE A 32 0.46 -13.71 -37.64
N GLY A 33 0.01 -13.40 -38.85
CA GLY A 33 -0.63 -12.11 -39.20
C GLY A 33 0.34 -10.93 -39.19
N PHE A 34 1.62 -11.14 -39.58
CA PHE A 34 2.64 -10.08 -39.61
C PHE A 34 3.21 -9.94 -41.03
N ASP A 35 3.78 -8.74 -41.27
CA ASP A 35 4.49 -8.51 -42.52
C ASP A 35 5.77 -9.35 -42.61
N PRO A 36 6.07 -9.97 -43.76
CA PRO A 36 7.28 -10.78 -43.93
C PRO A 36 8.58 -10.04 -43.61
N THR A 37 8.65 -8.73 -43.88
CA THR A 37 9.84 -7.92 -43.55
C THR A 37 10.07 -7.79 -42.04
N SER A 38 9.01 -7.77 -41.26
CA SER A 38 9.07 -7.74 -39.79
C SER A 38 9.68 -9.02 -39.24
N ILE A 39 9.28 -10.20 -39.79
CA ILE A 39 9.83 -11.49 -39.37
C ILE A 39 11.27 -11.63 -39.83
N SER A 40 11.59 -11.19 -41.04
CA SER A 40 12.96 -11.14 -41.52
C SER A 40 13.89 -10.35 -40.60
N LYS A 41 13.42 -9.16 -40.14
CA LYS A 41 14.15 -8.32 -39.19
C LYS A 41 14.26 -8.97 -37.82
N GLU A 42 13.18 -9.60 -37.32
CA GLU A 42 13.15 -10.31 -36.03
C GLU A 42 14.21 -11.42 -36.01
N VAL A 43 14.24 -12.31 -37.03
CA VAL A 43 15.19 -13.41 -37.08
C VAL A 43 16.63 -12.90 -37.20
N LYS A 44 16.89 -11.92 -38.05
CA LYS A 44 18.22 -11.32 -38.19
C LYS A 44 18.75 -10.69 -36.87
N ARG A 45 17.90 -9.96 -36.16
CA ARG A 45 18.28 -9.29 -34.94
C ARG A 45 18.48 -10.25 -33.76
N ASN A 46 17.68 -11.31 -33.69
CA ASN A 46 17.58 -12.17 -32.52
C ASN A 46 18.22 -13.56 -32.71
N ARG A 47 18.79 -13.86 -33.89
CA ARG A 47 19.60 -15.07 -34.07
C ARG A 47 20.75 -15.09 -33.07
N ALA A 48 21.08 -16.27 -32.56
CA ALA A 48 22.18 -16.49 -31.64
C ALA A 48 23.24 -17.39 -32.26
N SER A 49 24.51 -17.05 -32.03
CA SER A 49 25.61 -17.97 -32.40
C SER A 49 25.65 -19.13 -31.40
N PHE A 50 25.84 -20.34 -31.89
CA PHE A 50 26.01 -21.53 -31.04
C PHE A 50 27.35 -22.24 -31.24
N THR A 51 28.10 -21.87 -32.29
CA THR A 51 29.48 -22.31 -32.53
C THR A 51 30.21 -21.16 -33.19
N ILE A 52 31.35 -20.80 -32.65
CA ILE A 52 32.22 -19.76 -33.22
C ILE A 52 33.08 -20.42 -34.29
N GLY A 53 33.07 -19.85 -35.49
CA GLY A 53 33.86 -20.34 -36.63
C GLY A 53 35.27 -19.79 -36.58
N LYS A 54 36.20 -20.46 -37.32
CA LYS A 54 37.57 -20.01 -37.50
C LYS A 54 37.69 -18.85 -38.51
N ASN A 55 36.72 -18.72 -39.41
CA ASN A 55 36.70 -17.64 -40.40
C ASN A 55 36.16 -16.37 -39.84
N ILE A 56 36.83 -15.27 -40.12
CA ILE A 56 36.46 -13.90 -39.67
C ILE A 56 35.21 -13.40 -40.41
N THR A 57 34.99 -13.86 -41.65
CA THR A 57 33.83 -13.45 -42.45
C THR A 57 32.62 -14.34 -42.24
N ASP A 58 31.44 -13.78 -42.37
CA ASP A 58 30.19 -14.50 -42.29
C ASP A 58 29.93 -15.39 -43.57
N CYS A 59 29.24 -16.50 -43.34
CA CYS A 59 28.82 -17.39 -44.45
C CYS A 59 27.79 -16.66 -45.34
N LYS A 60 27.98 -16.66 -46.67
CA LYS A 60 27.05 -16.06 -47.64
C LYS A 60 25.60 -16.57 -47.49
N ARG A 61 25.39 -17.80 -47.00
CA ARG A 61 24.08 -18.40 -46.82
C ARG A 61 23.26 -17.73 -45.75
N ILE A 62 23.87 -17.20 -44.67
CA ILE A 62 23.15 -16.54 -43.58
C ILE A 62 22.67 -15.11 -43.92
N ASN A 63 23.00 -14.63 -45.11
CA ASN A 63 22.48 -13.34 -45.62
C ASN A 63 21.14 -13.54 -46.36
N ARG A 64 20.68 -14.78 -46.52
CA ARG A 64 19.38 -15.15 -47.12
C ARG A 64 18.51 -15.87 -46.09
N TRP A 65 17.18 -15.90 -46.33
CA TRP A 65 16.26 -16.65 -45.50
C TRP A 65 16.71 -18.13 -45.39
N PRO A 66 16.68 -18.73 -44.21
CA PRO A 66 16.15 -18.25 -42.92
C PRO A 66 17.15 -17.49 -42.02
N TYR A 67 18.28 -16.98 -42.55
CA TYR A 67 19.31 -16.19 -41.85
C TYR A 67 20.05 -16.97 -40.74
N VAL A 68 19.83 -18.26 -40.65
CA VAL A 68 20.39 -19.20 -39.64
C VAL A 68 20.85 -20.47 -40.36
N CYS A 69 21.56 -21.35 -39.66
CA CYS A 69 22.15 -22.56 -40.25
C CYS A 69 21.17 -23.76 -40.35
N THR A 70 19.84 -23.51 -40.20
CA THR A 70 18.85 -24.58 -40.42
C THR A 70 18.83 -25.04 -41.88
N GLY A 71 18.69 -26.33 -42.11
CA GLY A 71 18.68 -26.91 -43.46
C GLY A 71 20.03 -26.83 -44.18
N CYS A 72 21.15 -26.62 -43.50
CA CYS A 72 22.49 -26.62 -44.09
C CYS A 72 23.17 -27.99 -43.93
N ASN A 73 23.44 -28.67 -45.01
CA ASN A 73 24.08 -30.00 -45.02
C ASN A 73 25.50 -29.99 -44.41
N LYS A 74 26.21 -28.84 -44.49
CA LYS A 74 27.55 -28.67 -43.91
C LYS A 74 27.55 -28.35 -42.41
N LYS A 75 26.37 -28.19 -41.76
CA LYS A 75 26.25 -27.77 -40.37
C LYS A 75 26.84 -28.78 -39.39
N TYR A 76 26.69 -30.06 -39.66
CA TYR A 76 27.12 -31.14 -38.77
C TYR A 76 28.44 -31.79 -39.16
N ASN A 77 28.89 -31.55 -40.38
CA ASN A 77 30.18 -32.04 -40.85
C ASN A 77 31.27 -31.01 -40.50
N ASN A 78 32.45 -31.48 -40.16
CA ASN A 78 33.63 -30.62 -39.88
C ASN A 78 34.07 -29.76 -41.10
N GLN A 79 33.24 -29.64 -42.11
CA GLN A 79 33.44 -28.87 -43.33
C GLN A 79 33.01 -27.39 -43.26
N CYS A 80 32.36 -26.98 -42.18
CA CYS A 80 31.93 -25.58 -42.01
C CYS A 80 32.82 -24.84 -40.98
N PHE A 81 33.61 -23.91 -41.47
CA PHE A 81 34.54 -23.09 -40.68
C PHE A 81 33.97 -21.72 -40.33
N PHE A 82 32.70 -21.44 -40.65
CA PHE A 82 32.02 -20.19 -40.35
C PHE A 82 31.26 -20.28 -39.01
N THR A 83 31.06 -19.12 -38.37
CA THR A 83 30.20 -19.01 -37.20
C THR A 83 28.78 -19.52 -37.51
N LYS A 84 28.25 -20.38 -36.67
CA LYS A 84 26.95 -21.01 -36.85
C LYS A 84 25.87 -20.32 -36.03
N TYR A 85 24.73 -20.04 -36.62
CA TYR A 85 23.62 -19.31 -36.01
C TYR A 85 22.36 -20.17 -35.97
N LYS A 86 21.59 -19.99 -34.89
CA LYS A 86 20.24 -20.54 -34.71
C LYS A 86 19.28 -19.45 -34.28
N TYR A 87 17.99 -19.62 -34.52
CA TYR A 87 16.93 -18.82 -33.93
C TYR A 87 16.26 -19.64 -32.84
N ASP A 88 16.18 -19.05 -31.63
CA ASP A 88 15.55 -19.64 -30.46
C ASP A 88 14.54 -18.65 -29.90
N ALA A 89 13.27 -19.09 -29.76
CA ALA A 89 12.17 -18.22 -29.38
C ALA A 89 12.35 -17.62 -27.97
N ARG A 90 12.89 -18.40 -27.01
CA ARG A 90 13.13 -17.94 -25.64
C ARG A 90 14.25 -16.92 -25.58
N SER A 91 15.35 -17.19 -26.29
CA SER A 91 16.46 -16.24 -26.38
C SER A 91 16.05 -14.94 -27.07
N ALA A 92 15.23 -15.01 -28.11
CA ALA A 92 14.68 -13.85 -28.82
C ALA A 92 13.74 -13.04 -27.92
N GLN A 93 12.89 -13.71 -27.13
CA GLN A 93 12.02 -13.04 -26.16
C GLN A 93 12.84 -12.33 -25.08
N ASN A 94 13.80 -12.99 -24.46
CA ASN A 94 14.66 -12.39 -23.44
C ASN A 94 15.40 -11.15 -23.96
N LYS A 95 15.92 -11.19 -25.21
CA LYS A 95 16.53 -10.00 -25.83
C LYS A 95 15.53 -8.87 -26.05
N ALA A 96 14.31 -9.19 -26.49
CA ALA A 96 13.26 -8.20 -26.69
C ALA A 96 12.87 -7.55 -25.35
N ASP A 97 12.74 -8.33 -24.28
CA ASP A 97 12.43 -7.86 -22.95
C ASP A 97 13.55 -6.97 -22.39
N ILE A 98 14.81 -7.38 -22.53
CA ILE A 98 15.99 -6.58 -22.16
C ILE A 98 16.00 -5.24 -22.91
N ASN A 99 15.76 -5.27 -24.23
CA ASN A 99 15.72 -4.06 -25.04
C ASN A 99 14.58 -3.14 -24.63
N LEU A 100 13.39 -3.70 -24.33
CA LEU A 100 12.25 -2.93 -23.86
C LEU A 100 12.52 -2.30 -22.50
N ILE A 101 13.15 -3.04 -21.57
CA ILE A 101 13.55 -2.52 -20.26
C ILE A 101 14.64 -1.46 -20.41
N SER A 102 15.64 -1.68 -21.24
CA SER A 102 16.75 -0.74 -21.44
C SER A 102 16.32 0.55 -22.13
N SER A 103 15.37 0.48 -23.07
CA SER A 103 14.82 1.68 -23.74
C SER A 103 13.98 2.55 -22.79
N ARG A 104 13.51 1.97 -21.69
CA ARG A 104 12.76 2.67 -20.64
C ARG A 104 13.64 3.11 -19.44
N LYS A 105 14.95 2.86 -19.51
CA LYS A 105 15.92 3.37 -18.52
C LYS A 105 16.10 4.86 -18.73
N GLY A 106 16.05 5.61 -17.63
CA GLY A 106 16.23 7.05 -17.62
C GLY A 106 15.01 7.80 -17.15
N LEU A 107 15.15 9.11 -17.10
CA LEU A 107 14.12 10.06 -16.70
C LEU A 107 13.39 10.53 -17.97
N ASP A 108 12.10 10.25 -18.03
CA ASP A 108 11.19 10.80 -19.03
C ASP A 108 10.57 12.09 -18.49
N ILE A 109 11.42 13.08 -18.21
CA ILE A 109 11.03 14.34 -17.58
C ILE A 109 12.08 15.42 -17.91
N ASP A 110 11.63 16.64 -18.18
CA ASP A 110 12.51 17.77 -18.37
C ASP A 110 13.25 18.17 -17.08
N SER A 111 14.43 18.81 -17.22
CA SER A 111 15.32 19.16 -16.11
C SER A 111 14.66 20.07 -15.07
N ASP A 112 13.87 21.04 -15.51
CA ASP A 112 13.26 22.00 -14.58
C ASP A 112 11.99 21.42 -13.93
N GLU A 113 11.22 20.63 -14.67
CA GLU A 113 10.11 19.85 -14.14
C GLU A 113 10.61 18.82 -13.11
N PHE A 114 11.77 18.22 -13.37
CA PHE A 114 12.39 17.28 -12.44
C PHE A 114 12.80 17.94 -11.12
N LYS A 115 13.40 19.12 -11.16
CA LYS A 115 13.78 19.88 -9.95
C LYS A 115 12.56 20.25 -9.11
N LYS A 116 11.46 20.66 -9.76
CA LYS A 116 10.18 20.95 -9.09
C LYS A 116 9.62 19.70 -8.44
N LEU A 117 9.57 18.58 -9.18
CA LEU A 117 9.12 17.29 -8.66
C LEU A 117 9.94 16.86 -7.42
N ASP A 118 11.27 16.93 -7.50
CA ASP A 118 12.17 16.56 -6.40
C ASP A 118 11.88 17.37 -5.14
N LYS A 119 11.72 18.68 -5.29
CA LYS A 119 11.39 19.59 -4.18
C LYS A 119 10.03 19.23 -3.56
N ILE A 120 8.97 19.08 -4.36
CA ILE A 120 7.62 18.76 -3.88
C ILE A 120 7.63 17.41 -3.12
N ILE A 121 8.31 16.40 -3.68
CA ILE A 121 8.41 15.09 -3.04
C ILE A 121 9.16 15.18 -1.72
N LYS A 122 10.30 15.88 -1.68
CA LYS A 122 11.07 16.05 -0.46
C LYS A 122 10.28 16.76 0.63
N ASP A 123 9.70 17.92 0.31
CA ASP A 123 8.92 18.72 1.25
C ASP A 123 7.72 17.91 1.80
N GLY A 124 7.06 17.13 0.94
CA GLY A 124 5.97 16.27 1.36
C GLY A 124 6.41 15.14 2.30
N ILE A 125 7.52 14.48 2.03
CA ILE A 125 8.05 13.41 2.89
C ILE A 125 8.54 13.96 4.23
N ASP A 126 9.17 15.12 4.26
CA ASP A 126 9.61 15.79 5.49
C ASP A 126 8.39 16.12 6.38
N ASN A 127 7.26 16.44 5.79
CA ASN A 127 5.96 16.64 6.44
C ASN A 127 5.18 15.32 6.72
N LYS A 128 5.82 14.15 6.67
CA LYS A 128 5.24 12.83 6.96
C LYS A 128 4.11 12.39 6.01
N LYS A 129 4.01 13.00 4.85
CA LYS A 129 3.02 12.65 3.82
C LYS A 129 3.45 11.40 3.04
N SER A 130 2.48 10.60 2.63
CA SER A 130 2.73 9.49 1.70
C SER A 130 2.89 10.00 0.26
N ILE A 131 3.57 9.23 -0.61
CA ILE A 131 3.66 9.58 -2.04
C ILE A 131 2.27 9.74 -2.68
N TYR A 132 1.31 8.91 -2.29
CA TYR A 132 -0.08 9.03 -2.76
C TYR A 132 -0.67 10.39 -2.42
N GLN A 133 -0.58 10.79 -1.16
CA GLN A 133 -1.07 12.07 -0.67
C GLN A 133 -0.40 13.25 -1.40
N ILE A 134 0.94 13.24 -1.50
CA ILE A 134 1.70 14.27 -2.20
C ILE A 134 1.22 14.41 -3.66
N THR A 135 1.00 13.26 -4.33
CA THR A 135 0.57 13.26 -5.73
C THR A 135 -0.85 13.80 -5.90
N ILE A 136 -1.76 13.50 -4.98
CA ILE A 136 -3.15 14.00 -5.05
C ILE A 136 -3.20 15.50 -4.76
N GLU A 137 -2.51 15.96 -3.72
CA GLU A 137 -2.47 17.38 -3.34
C GLU A 137 -1.81 18.27 -4.41
N ASN A 138 -0.85 17.72 -5.15
CA ASN A 138 -0.11 18.45 -6.19
C ASN A 138 -0.43 17.92 -7.61
N LYS A 139 -1.66 17.48 -7.85
CA LYS A 139 -2.07 16.85 -9.12
C LYS A 139 -1.81 17.73 -10.34
N ASN A 140 -1.89 19.03 -10.20
CA ASN A 140 -1.67 20.01 -11.29
C ASN A 140 -0.17 20.22 -11.59
N GLU A 141 0.72 19.93 -10.62
CA GLU A 141 2.15 20.13 -10.74
C GLU A 141 2.91 18.82 -11.01
N ILE A 142 2.38 17.71 -10.54
CA ILE A 142 2.98 16.38 -10.71
C ILE A 142 2.33 15.66 -11.89
N ASN A 143 3.00 15.67 -13.04
CA ASN A 143 2.56 14.96 -14.24
C ASN A 143 3.16 13.54 -14.34
N LYS A 144 3.46 12.91 -13.22
CA LYS A 144 4.02 11.55 -13.18
C LYS A 144 3.18 10.61 -12.31
N SER A 145 3.08 9.36 -12.74
CA SER A 145 2.38 8.35 -11.96
C SER A 145 3.13 8.03 -10.65
N ILE A 146 2.39 7.62 -9.64
CA ILE A 146 2.94 7.17 -8.33
C ILE A 146 4.01 6.09 -8.54
N THR A 147 3.79 5.15 -9.45
CA THR A 147 4.75 4.10 -9.80
C THR A 147 6.04 4.67 -10.37
N SER A 148 5.96 5.72 -11.20
CA SER A 148 7.14 6.40 -11.73
C SER A 148 7.93 7.11 -10.64
N ILE A 149 7.26 7.76 -9.70
CA ILE A 149 7.90 8.43 -8.55
C ILE A 149 8.64 7.42 -7.69
N TYR A 150 8.01 6.28 -7.34
CA TYR A 150 8.70 5.21 -6.60
C TYR A 150 9.90 4.65 -7.38
N ARG A 151 9.80 4.52 -8.70
CA ARG A 151 10.92 4.10 -9.55
C ARG A 151 12.07 5.12 -9.47
N TYR A 152 11.79 6.41 -9.49
CA TYR A 152 12.80 7.47 -9.39
C TYR A 152 13.49 7.46 -8.01
N ILE A 153 12.74 7.27 -6.93
CA ILE A 153 13.29 7.13 -5.58
C ILE A 153 14.18 5.87 -5.48
N ASN A 154 13.67 4.72 -5.95
CA ASN A 154 14.40 3.44 -5.87
C ASN A 154 15.69 3.43 -6.70
N ASN A 155 15.72 4.17 -7.81
CA ASN A 155 16.91 4.31 -8.66
C ASN A 155 17.86 5.43 -8.19
N GLY A 156 17.50 6.14 -7.11
CA GLY A 156 18.33 7.21 -6.56
C GLY A 156 18.40 8.48 -7.41
N TYR A 157 17.40 8.71 -8.26
CA TYR A 157 17.34 9.92 -9.08
C TYR A 157 16.90 11.15 -8.26
N LEU A 158 16.00 10.96 -7.29
CA LEU A 158 15.54 12.02 -6.39
C LEU A 158 16.45 12.17 -5.17
N THR A 159 16.44 13.34 -4.54
CA THR A 159 17.13 13.58 -3.26
C THR A 159 16.55 12.74 -2.14
N THR A 160 15.23 12.51 -2.16
CA THR A 160 14.53 11.58 -1.27
C THR A 160 14.98 10.14 -1.54
N LYS A 161 15.46 9.46 -0.51
CA LYS A 161 15.89 8.06 -0.58
C LYS A 161 14.80 7.13 -0.10
N ARG A 162 14.90 5.86 -0.46
CA ARG A 162 13.95 4.83 -0.01
C ARG A 162 13.81 4.77 1.52
N ILE A 163 14.88 5.02 2.26
CA ILE A 163 14.87 4.99 3.73
C ILE A 163 14.06 6.14 4.35
N ASP A 164 13.88 7.24 3.62
CA ASP A 164 13.14 8.41 4.08
C ASP A 164 11.62 8.20 3.98
N LEU A 165 11.20 7.20 3.21
CA LEU A 165 9.78 6.90 3.02
C LEU A 165 9.14 6.37 4.30
N PRO A 166 7.89 6.75 4.62
CA PRO A 166 7.13 6.15 5.69
C PRO A 166 7.08 4.61 5.53
N TYR A 167 7.35 3.89 6.60
CA TYR A 167 7.34 2.40 6.64
C TYR A 167 8.40 1.69 5.78
N ALA A 168 9.43 2.40 5.30
CA ALA A 168 10.51 1.79 4.53
C ALA A 168 11.30 0.74 5.31
N VAL A 169 11.36 0.90 6.63
CA VAL A 169 12.06 -0.03 7.53
C VAL A 169 11.05 -0.75 8.41
N THR A 170 11.00 -2.07 8.29
CA THR A 170 10.24 -2.94 9.19
C THR A 170 11.21 -3.77 10.02
N TYR A 171 11.13 -3.64 11.34
CA TYR A 171 11.92 -4.47 12.24
C TYR A 171 11.27 -5.85 12.41
N LYS A 172 12.06 -6.93 12.34
CA LYS A 172 11.58 -8.26 12.73
C LYS A 172 11.15 -8.22 14.20
N LYS A 173 9.95 -8.69 14.49
CA LYS A 173 9.51 -8.87 15.88
C LYS A 173 10.52 -9.77 16.59
N ARG A 174 11.08 -9.31 17.72
CA ARG A 174 11.92 -10.15 18.57
C ARG A 174 11.08 -11.33 19.04
N LYS A 175 11.61 -12.55 18.95
CA LYS A 175 11.00 -13.76 19.53
C LYS A 175 11.21 -13.73 21.04
N HIS A 176 10.67 -12.75 21.74
CA HIS A 176 10.55 -12.83 23.21
C HIS A 176 9.26 -13.61 23.49
N LYS A 177 9.41 -14.71 24.20
CA LYS A 177 8.29 -15.30 24.92
C LYS A 177 8.12 -14.42 26.16
N ASP A 178 7.19 -13.48 26.10
CA ASP A 178 6.75 -12.80 27.30
C ASP A 178 6.20 -13.86 28.24
N LYS A 179 6.71 -13.92 29.46
CA LYS A 179 6.09 -14.68 30.53
C LYS A 179 4.73 -14.00 30.76
N TYR A 180 3.67 -14.70 30.45
CA TYR A 180 2.30 -14.24 30.67
C TYR A 180 2.10 -14.10 32.18
N ASP A 181 1.99 -12.87 32.65
CA ASP A 181 1.55 -12.58 34.00
C ASP A 181 0.03 -12.62 33.99
N TYR A 182 -0.54 -13.70 34.49
CA TYR A 182 -1.97 -13.81 34.71
C TYR A 182 -2.30 -13.02 35.98
N SER A 183 -2.36 -11.70 35.89
CA SER A 183 -2.95 -10.92 36.99
C SER A 183 -4.44 -11.28 37.09
N ASN A 184 -4.82 -11.85 38.20
CA ASN A 184 -6.15 -12.41 38.51
C ASN A 184 -7.25 -11.35 38.75
N ASN A 185 -7.22 -10.21 38.10
CA ASN A 185 -8.35 -9.29 38.13
C ASN A 185 -9.42 -9.81 37.17
N ILE A 186 -10.25 -10.71 37.68
CA ILE A 186 -11.45 -11.22 37.00
C ILE A 186 -12.48 -10.08 37.00
N ILE A 187 -12.45 -9.28 35.95
CA ILE A 187 -13.53 -8.34 35.67
C ILE A 187 -14.62 -9.13 34.98
N ASP A 188 -15.84 -9.05 35.52
CA ASP A 188 -17.01 -9.65 34.88
C ASP A 188 -17.29 -8.91 33.56
N ARG A 189 -17.22 -9.65 32.46
CA ARG A 189 -17.50 -9.18 31.10
C ARG A 189 -18.62 -9.97 30.46
N THR A 190 -19.49 -10.58 31.27
CA THR A 190 -20.66 -11.31 30.79
C THR A 190 -21.55 -10.38 29.98
N GLY A 191 -21.92 -10.77 28.76
CA GLY A 191 -22.68 -9.91 27.83
C GLY A 191 -21.83 -8.89 27.03
N HIS A 192 -20.51 -8.77 27.31
CA HIS A 192 -19.61 -7.84 26.66
C HIS A 192 -18.42 -8.52 26.00
N THR A 193 -18.51 -9.83 25.78
CA THR A 193 -17.43 -10.62 25.14
C THR A 193 -17.39 -10.38 23.64
N TYR A 194 -16.30 -10.84 22.98
CA TYR A 194 -16.22 -10.79 21.53
C TYR A 194 -17.28 -11.68 20.83
N LEU A 195 -17.74 -12.74 21.48
CA LEU A 195 -18.85 -13.56 20.97
C LEU A 195 -20.16 -12.79 21.03
N ASP A 196 -20.42 -12.07 22.12
CA ASP A 196 -21.59 -11.20 22.25
C ASP A 196 -21.57 -10.07 21.20
N PHE A 197 -20.38 -9.50 20.92
CA PHE A 197 -20.17 -8.56 19.83
C PHE A 197 -20.59 -9.13 18.48
N LEU A 198 -20.14 -10.34 18.13
CA LEU A 198 -20.49 -10.98 16.87
C LEU A 198 -22.01 -11.28 16.80
N ALA A 199 -22.59 -11.73 17.89
CA ALA A 199 -24.04 -11.96 17.99
C ALA A 199 -24.84 -10.65 17.83
N TYR A 200 -24.34 -9.55 18.41
CA TYR A 200 -24.94 -8.23 18.24
C TYR A 200 -24.88 -7.74 16.79
N LEU A 201 -23.73 -7.84 16.14
CA LEU A 201 -23.58 -7.45 14.72
C LEU A 201 -24.47 -8.28 13.78
N HIS A 202 -24.65 -9.55 14.09
CA HIS A 202 -25.55 -10.41 13.30
C HIS A 202 -27.01 -9.94 13.38
N LYS A 203 -27.45 -9.43 14.54
CA LYS A 203 -28.80 -8.88 14.76
C LYS A 203 -28.96 -7.46 14.22
N HIS A 204 -27.86 -6.69 14.14
CA HIS A 204 -27.87 -5.29 13.74
C HIS A 204 -26.88 -5.06 12.57
N PRO A 205 -27.20 -5.56 11.36
CA PRO A 205 -26.32 -5.41 10.20
C PRO A 205 -26.17 -3.93 9.81
N GLY A 206 -24.93 -3.51 9.51
CA GLY A 206 -24.64 -2.14 9.09
C GLY A 206 -24.44 -1.14 10.22
N VAL A 207 -24.52 -1.55 11.48
CA VAL A 207 -24.25 -0.67 12.63
C VAL A 207 -22.80 -0.17 12.62
N TYR A 208 -22.59 1.10 12.99
CA TYR A 208 -21.26 1.66 13.13
C TYR A 208 -20.54 1.07 14.34
N VAL A 209 -19.31 0.60 14.10
CA VAL A 209 -18.45 0.03 15.15
C VAL A 209 -17.24 0.94 15.31
N TRP A 210 -17.15 1.58 16.44
CA TRP A 210 -15.97 2.34 16.82
C TRP A 210 -14.97 1.46 17.55
N GLN A 211 -13.69 1.71 17.34
CA GLN A 211 -12.61 0.98 18.00
C GLN A 211 -11.84 1.93 18.91
N LEU A 212 -11.68 1.53 20.17
CA LEU A 212 -11.03 2.30 21.22
C LEU A 212 -9.69 1.65 21.59
N ASP A 213 -8.65 2.47 21.76
CA ASP A 213 -7.31 1.99 22.12
C ASP A 213 -6.48 3.11 22.78
N PHE A 214 -5.50 2.72 23.59
CA PHE A 214 -4.48 3.63 24.10
C PHE A 214 -3.15 3.44 23.38
N LEU A 215 -2.53 4.55 22.97
CA LEU A 215 -1.19 4.59 22.44
C LEU A 215 -0.23 5.16 23.49
N GLY A 216 0.48 4.29 24.20
CA GLY A 216 1.62 4.65 25.07
C GLY A 216 2.95 4.59 24.32
N SER A 217 4.02 5.15 24.88
CA SER A 217 5.37 5.06 24.29
C SER A 217 6.40 4.48 25.26
N ILE A 218 6.79 5.18 26.31
CA ILE A 218 7.72 4.70 27.32
C ILE A 218 6.98 4.47 28.64
N LYS A 219 7.50 3.55 29.48
CA LYS A 219 6.83 3.18 30.72
C LYS A 219 6.72 4.31 31.76
N THR A 220 7.57 5.31 31.64
CA THR A 220 7.60 6.48 32.54
C THR A 220 6.69 7.61 32.10
N ASP A 221 6.07 7.53 30.92
CA ASP A 221 5.13 8.55 30.46
C ASP A 221 3.91 8.61 31.39
N THR A 222 3.52 9.82 31.72
CA THR A 222 2.28 10.12 32.42
C THR A 222 1.13 10.35 31.45
N ASN A 223 1.42 10.72 30.23
CA ASN A 223 0.45 10.96 29.18
C ASN A 223 0.30 9.74 28.26
N ASN A 224 -0.94 9.42 27.91
CA ASN A 224 -1.25 8.46 26.85
C ASN A 224 -2.20 9.10 25.83
N ILE A 225 -2.13 8.66 24.59
CA ILE A 225 -3.04 9.12 23.55
C ILE A 225 -4.19 8.14 23.46
N LEU A 226 -5.39 8.60 23.74
CA LEU A 226 -6.62 7.88 23.45
C LEU A 226 -6.89 8.00 21.96
N SER A 227 -7.07 6.88 21.30
CA SER A 227 -7.47 6.81 19.88
C SER A 227 -8.83 6.14 19.76
N PHE A 228 -9.80 6.88 19.22
CA PHE A 228 -11.15 6.43 19.01
C PHE A 228 -11.47 6.48 17.52
N ILE A 229 -11.64 5.32 16.88
CA ILE A 229 -11.55 5.16 15.44
C ILE A 229 -12.85 4.60 14.88
N LEU A 230 -13.39 5.22 13.83
CA LEU A 230 -14.43 4.66 12.98
C LEU A 230 -13.79 4.07 11.72
N PRO A 231 -13.61 2.73 11.65
CA PRO A 231 -12.80 2.09 10.62
C PRO A 231 -13.30 2.28 9.20
N ASN A 232 -14.63 2.24 9.01
CA ASN A 232 -15.26 2.32 7.70
C ASN A 232 -14.94 3.63 6.97
N LEU A 233 -14.77 4.72 7.74
CA LEU A 233 -14.43 6.04 7.22
C LEU A 233 -12.96 6.42 7.45
N GLN A 234 -12.15 5.51 8.03
CA GLN A 234 -10.77 5.82 8.46
C GLN A 234 -10.70 7.07 9.35
N PHE A 235 -11.81 7.39 10.02
CA PHE A 235 -11.98 8.57 10.84
C PHE A 235 -11.44 8.30 12.25
N VAL A 236 -10.76 9.27 12.84
CA VAL A 236 -10.16 9.13 14.18
C VAL A 236 -10.38 10.38 15.02
N LEU A 237 -10.72 10.18 16.28
CA LEU A 237 -10.65 11.18 17.33
C LEU A 237 -9.48 10.84 18.24
N LEU A 238 -8.63 11.83 18.51
CA LEU A 238 -7.48 11.70 19.40
C LEU A 238 -7.65 12.62 20.61
N ASP A 239 -7.34 12.11 21.79
CA ASP A 239 -7.20 12.94 22.99
C ASP A 239 -5.93 12.58 23.77
N LEU A 240 -5.39 13.56 24.50
CA LEU A 240 -4.25 13.41 25.37
C LEU A 240 -4.72 13.28 26.82
N ILE A 241 -4.62 12.08 27.36
CA ILE A 241 -5.06 11.77 28.73
C ILE A 241 -3.83 11.63 29.63
N LYS A 242 -3.74 12.52 30.60
CA LYS A 242 -2.71 12.49 31.65
C LYS A 242 -3.10 11.49 32.73
N ASN A 243 -2.21 10.56 33.10
CA ASN A 243 -2.48 9.51 34.10
C ASN A 243 -3.83 8.83 33.82
N PRO A 244 -3.94 8.06 32.70
CA PRO A 244 -5.22 7.46 32.30
C PRO A 244 -5.77 6.57 33.43
N ASN A 245 -7.06 6.69 33.64
CA ASN A 245 -7.85 5.85 34.54
C ASN A 245 -9.27 5.73 33.96
N GLN A 246 -10.10 4.92 34.59
CA GLN A 246 -11.50 4.69 34.19
C GLN A 246 -12.30 5.97 34.13
N GLU A 247 -12.25 6.79 35.19
CA GLU A 247 -12.98 8.05 35.31
C GLU A 247 -12.70 9.03 34.17
N LYS A 248 -11.42 9.13 33.73
CA LYS A 248 -11.04 10.02 32.63
C LYS A 248 -11.50 9.50 31.28
N VAL A 249 -11.62 8.18 31.12
CA VAL A 249 -12.21 7.60 29.92
C VAL A 249 -13.71 7.88 29.90
N VAL A 250 -14.40 7.71 31.01
CA VAL A 250 -15.83 8.09 31.13
C VAL A 250 -16.02 9.56 30.81
N THR A 251 -15.20 10.43 31.42
CA THR A 251 -15.24 11.90 31.17
C THR A 251 -15.08 12.22 29.68
N PHE A 252 -14.19 11.51 28.96
CA PHE A 252 -14.05 11.70 27.51
C PHE A 252 -15.36 11.44 26.77
N PHE A 253 -16.10 10.38 27.13
CA PHE A 253 -17.38 10.08 26.50
C PHE A 253 -18.49 11.03 26.94
N ASP A 254 -18.49 11.48 28.20
CA ASP A 254 -19.43 12.47 28.71
C ASP A 254 -19.25 13.82 27.99
N ASP A 255 -18.00 14.29 27.88
CA ASP A 255 -17.65 15.53 27.16
C ASP A 255 -18.04 15.42 25.66
N LEU A 256 -17.89 14.23 25.07
CA LEU A 256 -18.26 14.00 23.69
C LEU A 256 -19.78 14.04 23.51
N GLU A 257 -20.54 13.38 24.41
CA GLU A 257 -22.00 13.42 24.42
C GLU A 257 -22.54 14.82 24.64
N GLU A 258 -21.95 15.58 25.56
CA GLU A 258 -22.36 16.98 25.86
C GLU A 258 -22.20 17.86 24.61
N ARG A 259 -21.11 17.67 23.84
CA ARG A 259 -20.85 18.43 22.61
C ARG A 259 -21.80 18.10 21.47
N ILE A 260 -22.08 16.83 21.22
CA ILE A 260 -22.89 16.42 20.05
C ILE A 260 -24.36 16.19 20.37
N GLY A 261 -24.69 16.01 21.63
CA GLY A 261 -26.05 15.68 22.14
C GLY A 261 -26.29 14.17 22.17
N THR A 262 -27.14 13.70 23.11
CA THR A 262 -27.37 12.27 23.37
C THR A 262 -27.91 11.53 22.14
N ASN A 263 -28.85 12.10 21.40
CA ASN A 263 -29.44 11.45 20.23
C ASN A 263 -28.37 11.24 19.12
N ALA A 264 -27.59 12.26 18.84
CA ALA A 264 -26.50 12.15 17.85
C ALA A 264 -25.40 11.19 18.33
N PHE A 265 -25.13 11.13 19.64
CA PHE A 265 -24.18 10.17 20.20
C PHE A 265 -24.66 8.72 19.96
N ILE A 266 -25.91 8.40 20.26
CA ILE A 266 -26.49 7.05 20.07
C ILE A 266 -26.43 6.62 18.58
N GLU A 267 -26.72 7.55 17.67
CA GLU A 267 -26.67 7.28 16.23
C GLU A 267 -25.23 7.09 15.71
N LEU A 268 -24.34 7.94 16.15
CA LEU A 268 -22.94 7.95 15.68
C LEU A 268 -22.10 6.82 16.30
N ILE A 269 -22.30 6.55 17.61
CA ILE A 269 -21.45 5.67 18.43
C ILE A 269 -22.28 4.55 19.07
N PRO A 270 -23.02 3.77 18.29
CA PRO A 270 -23.88 2.72 18.83
C PRO A 270 -23.09 1.54 19.43
N VAL A 271 -21.87 1.27 18.91
CA VAL A 271 -21.06 0.13 19.34
C VAL A 271 -19.59 0.52 19.45
N ILE A 272 -19.00 0.18 20.58
CA ILE A 272 -17.56 0.35 20.86
C ILE A 272 -16.92 -1.02 21.04
N LEU A 273 -15.83 -1.29 20.33
CA LEU A 273 -14.99 -2.46 20.48
C LEU A 273 -13.62 -2.03 21.04
N THR A 274 -13.22 -2.60 22.17
CA THR A 274 -11.94 -2.29 22.81
C THR A 274 -11.14 -3.54 23.17
N ASP A 275 -9.90 -3.37 23.62
CA ASP A 275 -9.15 -4.44 24.25
C ASP A 275 -9.48 -4.55 25.75
N ARG A 276 -8.72 -5.37 26.46
CA ARG A 276 -8.91 -5.59 27.90
C ARG A 276 -8.04 -4.67 28.76
N ASP A 277 -7.75 -3.46 28.29
CA ASP A 277 -7.03 -2.48 29.09
C ASP A 277 -7.82 -2.15 30.37
N PRO A 278 -7.19 -2.09 31.56
CA PRO A 278 -7.85 -1.80 32.83
C PRO A 278 -8.61 -0.45 32.84
N ASN A 279 -8.19 0.50 32.01
CA ASN A 279 -8.81 1.80 31.94
C ASN A 279 -10.19 1.80 31.25
N PHE A 280 -10.56 0.73 30.53
CA PHE A 280 -11.83 0.59 29.81
C PHE A 280 -12.85 -0.28 30.56
N THR A 281 -12.66 -0.54 31.84
CA THR A 281 -13.44 -1.52 32.59
C THR A 281 -14.66 -0.95 33.31
N ASP A 282 -14.83 0.36 33.35
CA ASP A 282 -16.06 0.97 33.79
C ASP A 282 -17.09 0.96 32.67
N ILE A 283 -17.75 -0.21 32.52
CA ILE A 283 -18.70 -0.46 31.44
C ILE A 283 -19.91 0.44 31.57
N ASP A 284 -20.46 0.56 32.79
CA ASP A 284 -21.66 1.35 33.04
C ASP A 284 -21.40 2.84 32.79
N GLY A 285 -20.26 3.37 33.26
CA GLY A 285 -19.88 4.75 33.00
C GLY A 285 -19.73 5.09 31.54
N ILE A 286 -19.24 4.12 30.71
CA ILE A 286 -19.10 4.32 29.26
C ILE A 286 -20.45 4.14 28.54
N CYS A 287 -21.24 3.13 28.93
CA CYS A 287 -22.44 2.73 28.20
C CYS A 287 -23.67 3.56 28.53
N PHE A 288 -23.78 4.13 29.73
CA PHE A 288 -24.95 4.90 30.13
C PHE A 288 -24.67 6.40 30.14
N SER A 289 -25.63 7.16 29.64
CA SER A 289 -25.59 8.62 29.61
C SER A 289 -25.68 9.21 31.02
N LYS A 290 -24.77 10.09 31.37
CA LYS A 290 -24.86 10.89 32.61
C LYS A 290 -26.01 11.92 32.56
N ILE A 291 -26.41 12.31 31.35
CA ILE A 291 -27.44 13.34 31.11
C ILE A 291 -28.84 12.75 31.26
N THR A 292 -29.10 11.60 30.62
CA THR A 292 -30.43 10.98 30.54
C THR A 292 -30.59 9.76 31.46
N GLY A 293 -29.49 9.13 31.87
CA GLY A 293 -29.50 7.85 32.58
C GLY A 293 -29.81 6.66 31.72
N GLU A 294 -30.03 6.84 30.40
CA GLU A 294 -30.32 5.79 29.45
C GLU A 294 -29.05 5.24 28.79
N GLU A 295 -29.13 4.04 28.20
CA GLU A 295 -28.03 3.43 27.50
C GLU A 295 -27.70 4.21 26.22
N ARG A 296 -26.47 4.74 26.09
CA ARG A 296 -25.99 5.53 24.94
C ARG A 296 -25.21 4.71 23.92
N CYS A 297 -24.58 3.61 24.34
CA CYS A 297 -23.84 2.71 23.43
C CYS A 297 -23.64 1.32 24.02
N LYS A 298 -23.23 0.37 23.20
CA LYS A 298 -22.78 -0.97 23.62
C LYS A 298 -21.26 -1.05 23.59
N LEU A 299 -20.67 -1.57 24.67
CA LEU A 299 -19.22 -1.80 24.78
C LEU A 299 -18.92 -3.30 24.71
N PHE A 300 -17.95 -3.69 23.88
CA PHE A 300 -17.49 -5.08 23.79
C PHE A 300 -15.97 -5.16 23.87
N PHE A 301 -15.45 -6.30 24.36
CA PHE A 301 -14.04 -6.54 24.55
C PHE A 301 -13.52 -7.62 23.58
N CYS A 302 -12.38 -7.33 22.95
CA CYS A 302 -11.63 -8.35 22.21
C CYS A 302 -11.10 -9.45 23.14
N ASN A 303 -10.84 -10.61 22.56
CA ASN A 303 -10.15 -11.67 23.27
C ASN A 303 -8.68 -11.28 23.54
N SER A 304 -8.15 -11.71 24.67
CA SER A 304 -6.75 -11.45 25.01
C SER A 304 -5.81 -11.98 23.92
N TYR A 305 -4.82 -11.16 23.52
CA TYR A 305 -3.78 -11.51 22.57
C TYR A 305 -4.25 -11.85 21.13
N VAL A 306 -5.48 -11.52 20.77
CA VAL A 306 -6.03 -11.72 19.42
C VAL A 306 -6.08 -10.39 18.65
N SER A 307 -4.91 -9.92 18.21
CA SER A 307 -4.78 -8.65 17.47
C SER A 307 -5.59 -8.60 16.17
N SER A 308 -5.87 -9.77 15.58
CA SER A 308 -6.70 -9.87 14.36
C SER A 308 -8.14 -9.41 14.54
N GLN A 309 -8.62 -9.23 15.77
CA GLN A 309 -9.98 -8.73 16.06
C GLN A 309 -10.09 -7.20 15.92
N LYS A 310 -8.97 -6.45 15.98
CA LYS A 310 -8.89 -4.99 15.78
C LYS A 310 -7.84 -4.60 14.71
N PRO A 311 -7.90 -5.06 13.47
CA PRO A 311 -6.86 -4.80 12.47
C PRO A 311 -6.75 -3.32 12.09
N ASN A 312 -7.85 -2.58 12.15
CA ASN A 312 -7.87 -1.15 11.80
C ASN A 312 -7.17 -0.27 12.83
N VAL A 313 -7.29 -0.61 14.11
CA VAL A 313 -6.52 0.06 15.19
C VAL A 313 -5.02 -0.15 14.99
N GLU A 314 -4.59 -1.37 14.65
CA GLU A 314 -3.17 -1.61 14.38
C GLU A 314 -2.64 -0.77 13.21
N ASN A 315 -3.44 -0.61 12.16
CA ASN A 315 -3.09 0.22 11.01
C ASN A 315 -3.05 1.72 11.40
N MET A 316 -4.02 2.19 12.17
CA MET A 316 -4.02 3.56 12.68
C MET A 316 -2.84 3.79 13.61
N ASN A 317 -2.56 2.87 14.52
CA ASN A 317 -1.40 2.96 15.41
C ASN A 317 -0.06 3.02 14.65
N LYS A 318 0.08 2.30 13.52
CA LYS A 318 1.27 2.46 12.64
C LYS A 318 1.38 3.88 12.09
N GLN A 319 0.27 4.51 11.76
CA GLN A 319 0.25 5.88 11.25
C GLN A 319 0.53 6.89 12.36
N LEU A 320 -0.07 6.70 13.54
CA LEU A 320 0.22 7.51 14.71
C LEU A 320 1.69 7.43 15.14
N ARG A 321 2.36 6.29 14.91
CA ARG A 321 3.80 6.10 15.18
C ARG A 321 4.71 6.96 14.31
N LEU A 322 4.23 7.56 13.23
CA LEU A 322 4.98 8.58 12.49
C LEU A 322 5.12 9.88 13.29
N PHE A 323 4.12 10.19 14.11
CA PHE A 323 4.08 11.37 14.97
C PHE A 323 4.61 11.05 16.38
N PHE A 324 4.29 9.87 16.90
CA PHE A 324 4.64 9.38 18.24
C PHE A 324 5.56 8.14 18.16
N PRO A 325 6.84 8.30 17.80
CA PRO A 325 7.75 7.17 17.66
C PRO A 325 7.93 6.41 18.99
N LYS A 326 7.99 5.08 18.93
CA LYS A 326 8.29 4.25 20.10
C LYS A 326 9.65 4.64 20.72
N GLY A 327 9.68 4.71 22.04
CA GLY A 327 10.89 5.07 22.79
C GLY A 327 11.13 6.57 22.91
N LYS A 328 10.26 7.43 22.40
CA LYS A 328 10.23 8.86 22.67
C LYS A 328 9.08 9.18 23.58
N THR A 329 9.28 10.09 24.56
CA THR A 329 8.25 10.46 25.51
C THR A 329 7.08 11.18 24.84
N ILE A 330 5.86 10.85 25.29
CA ILE A 330 4.61 11.55 24.90
C ILE A 330 4.37 12.77 25.80
N ASP A 331 5.00 12.85 26.96
CA ASP A 331 4.79 13.93 27.95
C ASP A 331 5.20 15.32 27.41
N THR A 332 5.97 15.40 26.35
CA THR A 332 6.34 16.66 25.69
C THR A 332 5.22 17.26 24.84
N TYR A 333 4.19 16.49 24.50
CA TYR A 333 3.08 16.95 23.67
C TYR A 333 2.00 17.63 24.50
N LYS A 334 1.39 18.67 23.95
CA LYS A 334 0.26 19.38 24.51
C LYS A 334 -1.03 18.96 23.79
N LYS A 335 -2.19 19.24 24.39
CA LYS A 335 -3.50 18.98 23.75
C LYS A 335 -3.60 19.62 22.35
N GLN A 336 -3.03 20.82 22.17
CA GLN A 336 -3.02 21.48 20.85
C GLN A 336 -2.22 20.71 19.81
N ASP A 337 -1.09 20.10 20.18
CA ASP A 337 -0.29 19.28 19.25
C ASP A 337 -1.08 18.06 18.78
N ILE A 338 -1.82 17.42 19.72
CA ILE A 338 -2.69 16.28 19.38
C ILE A 338 -3.82 16.72 18.46
N LYS A 339 -4.42 17.87 18.70
CA LYS A 339 -5.46 18.44 17.81
C LYS A 339 -4.91 18.69 16.41
N ASN A 340 -3.75 19.30 16.27
CA ASN A 340 -3.10 19.54 14.98
C ASN A 340 -2.77 18.23 14.25
N ILE A 341 -2.31 17.20 14.98
CA ILE A 341 -2.05 15.87 14.42
C ILE A 341 -3.36 15.22 13.96
N ASN A 342 -4.40 15.31 14.77
CA ASN A 342 -5.72 14.78 14.41
C ASN A 342 -6.25 15.44 13.12
N GLU A 343 -6.19 16.75 13.02
CA GLU A 343 -6.57 17.50 11.81
C GLU A 343 -5.74 17.07 10.60
N THR A 344 -4.43 16.88 10.78
CA THR A 344 -3.55 16.38 9.71
C THR A 344 -3.98 15.00 9.22
N LEU A 345 -4.38 14.10 10.14
CA LEU A 345 -4.85 12.77 9.80
C LEU A 345 -6.20 12.80 9.08
N LEU A 346 -7.10 13.68 9.48
CA LEU A 346 -8.44 13.80 8.91
C LEU A 346 -8.46 14.48 7.54
N ASN A 347 -7.51 15.36 7.26
CA ASN A 347 -7.44 16.11 6.00
C ASN A 347 -6.55 15.44 4.93
N ARG A 348 -6.01 14.24 5.16
CA ARG A 348 -5.18 13.56 4.16
C ARG A 348 -6.03 12.74 3.18
N PRO A 349 -5.82 12.84 1.87
CA PRO A 349 -6.49 11.98 0.92
C PRO A 349 -5.99 10.53 1.04
N LEU A 350 -6.91 9.56 1.06
CA LEU A 350 -6.62 8.15 1.23
C LEU A 350 -7.03 7.35 -0.01
N LYS A 351 -6.16 6.42 -0.43
CA LYS A 351 -6.48 5.51 -1.53
C LYS A 351 -7.66 4.58 -1.19
N SER A 352 -7.80 4.18 0.07
CA SER A 352 -8.91 3.35 0.56
C SER A 352 -10.27 4.07 0.54
N LEU A 353 -10.27 5.39 0.41
CA LEU A 353 -11.44 6.24 0.28
C LEU A 353 -11.52 6.90 -1.11
N ASP A 354 -10.94 6.27 -2.15
CA ASP A 354 -10.93 6.75 -3.54
C ASP A 354 -10.42 8.21 -3.70
N GLY A 355 -9.51 8.62 -2.80
CA GLY A 355 -8.93 9.96 -2.80
C GLY A 355 -9.66 10.98 -1.92
N TYR A 356 -10.81 10.62 -1.34
CA TYR A 356 -11.43 11.46 -0.32
C TYR A 356 -10.61 11.47 0.97
N THR A 357 -10.75 12.54 1.73
CA THR A 357 -10.21 12.61 3.09
C THR A 357 -11.16 11.92 4.08
N PRO A 358 -10.68 11.44 5.24
CA PRO A 358 -11.57 10.97 6.31
C PRO A 358 -12.62 12.02 6.71
N LYS A 359 -12.25 13.30 6.71
CA LYS A 359 -13.18 14.41 6.93
C LYS A 359 -14.30 14.45 5.89
N ASP A 360 -13.93 14.44 4.58
CA ASP A 360 -14.93 14.48 3.52
C ASP A 360 -15.84 13.25 3.54
N ALA A 361 -15.26 12.07 3.84
CA ALA A 361 -16.02 10.84 3.97
C ALA A 361 -17.01 10.90 5.14
N PHE A 362 -16.60 11.48 6.27
CA PHE A 362 -17.47 11.68 7.43
C PHE A 362 -18.61 12.65 7.11
N ILE A 363 -18.30 13.83 6.58
CA ILE A 363 -19.30 14.84 6.21
C ILE A 363 -20.31 14.31 5.19
N LYS A 364 -19.85 13.46 4.26
CA LYS A 364 -20.73 12.85 3.24
C LYS A 364 -21.72 11.84 3.84
N VAL A 365 -21.36 11.16 4.91
CA VAL A 365 -22.18 10.11 5.56
C VAL A 365 -23.09 10.70 6.63
N PHE A 366 -22.59 11.64 7.40
CA PHE A 366 -23.32 12.31 8.47
C PHE A 366 -23.66 13.75 8.05
N ASP A 367 -22.97 14.75 8.56
CA ASP A 367 -23.06 16.14 8.10
C ASP A 367 -21.88 16.98 8.62
N GLU A 368 -21.80 18.24 8.16
CA GLU A 368 -20.74 19.16 8.53
C GLU A 368 -20.96 19.75 9.94
N GLU A 369 -22.20 19.93 10.38
CA GLU A 369 -22.52 20.44 11.70
C GLU A 369 -22.07 19.46 12.78
N LEU A 370 -22.38 18.17 12.61
CA LEU A 370 -21.95 17.12 13.53
C LEU A 370 -20.41 17.01 13.54
N PHE A 371 -19.76 17.10 12.37
CA PHE A 371 -18.30 17.13 12.32
C PHE A 371 -17.73 18.29 13.15
N GLY A 372 -18.30 19.50 13.02
CA GLY A 372 -17.85 20.68 13.79
C GLY A 372 -18.00 20.52 15.30
N LYS A 373 -19.03 19.81 15.74
CA LYS A 373 -19.26 19.54 17.19
C LYS A 373 -18.30 18.51 17.79
N LEU A 374 -17.63 17.70 16.96
CA LEU A 374 -16.66 16.71 17.45
C LEU A 374 -15.32 17.34 17.87
N PHE A 375 -14.98 18.56 17.44
CA PHE A 375 -13.72 19.26 17.66
C PHE A 375 -13.93 20.64 18.31
#